data_be17d781384f9f600f97b43e059e80a5
#
_entry.id   be17d781384f9f600f97b43e059e80a5
#
_cell.length_a   1.000
_cell.length_b   1.000
_cell.length_c   1.000
_cell.angle_alpha   90.00
_cell.angle_beta   90.00
_cell.angle_gamma   90.00
#
_symmetry.space_group_name_H-M   'P 1'
#
loop_
_entity.id
_entity.type
_entity.pdbx_description
1 polymer ?
#
loop_
_entity_poly.entity_id
_entity_poly.type
_entity_poly.pdbx_seq_one_letter_code
_entity_poly.pdbx_strand_id
1 'polypeptide(L)'
;FEAEFSVILVRGQDGEIRFWDSTRNSHDHGILATSSLPAGEAIAAQVDRARELARQVADALRYVGVLTLEFFATRDGPVFNEMAPRVHNSGHWTIEGAATSQFENHIRAVAGLPLGDTATVAGSVTMTNIIGADILQTEQWLGQPDTHLHDYGKAEVRDGRKMGHV
;
A
#
# COMPACT_ATOMS: atom_id res chain seq x y z
N PHE A 1 12.72 -9.89 -12.89
CA PHE A 1 12.70 -8.68 -12.05
C PHE A 1 13.38 -8.96 -10.69
N GLU A 2 13.79 -7.92 -10.00
CA GLU A 2 14.52 -8.02 -8.74
C GLU A 2 13.60 -7.90 -7.52
N ALA A 3 12.52 -7.12 -7.67
CA ALA A 3 11.52 -6.91 -6.63
C ALA A 3 10.21 -6.41 -7.24
N GLU A 4 9.12 -6.53 -6.47
CA GLU A 4 7.84 -5.87 -6.74
C GLU A 4 7.61 -4.77 -5.71
N PHE A 5 7.02 -3.65 -6.16
CA PHE A 5 6.71 -2.53 -5.27
C PHE A 5 5.49 -1.74 -5.72
N SER A 6 4.88 -1.05 -4.77
CA SER A 6 3.75 -0.16 -5.04
C SER A 6 4.16 1.30 -4.89
N VAL A 7 3.68 2.13 -5.81
CA VAL A 7 3.62 3.58 -5.64
C VAL A 7 2.18 3.94 -5.34
N ILE A 8 1.94 4.46 -4.14
CA ILE A 8 0.62 4.90 -3.70
C ILE A 8 0.66 6.41 -3.59
N LEU A 9 -0.23 7.07 -4.29
CA LEU A 9 -0.41 8.52 -4.22
C LEU A 9 -1.86 8.87 -3.85
N VAL A 10 -2.02 10.08 -3.35
CA VAL A 10 -3.34 10.73 -3.26
C VAL A 10 -3.26 12.05 -4.02
N ARG A 11 -4.29 12.36 -4.79
CA ARG A 11 -4.43 13.64 -5.51
C ARG A 11 -5.71 14.33 -5.06
N GLY A 12 -5.56 15.59 -4.63
CA GLY A 12 -6.66 16.46 -4.25
C GLY A 12 -7.40 17.05 -5.44
N GLN A 13 -8.52 17.70 -5.19
CA GLN A 13 -9.33 18.41 -6.23
C GLN A 13 -8.57 19.61 -6.82
N ASP A 14 -7.67 20.22 -6.05
CA ASP A 14 -6.77 21.32 -6.46
C ASP A 14 -5.56 20.86 -7.28
N GLY A 15 -5.37 19.54 -7.40
CA GLY A 15 -4.24 18.94 -8.09
C GLY A 15 -3.02 18.68 -7.21
N GLU A 16 -3.06 19.01 -5.90
CA GLU A 16 -1.99 18.61 -4.97
C GLU A 16 -1.83 17.09 -4.97
N ILE A 17 -0.59 16.61 -5.04
CA ILE A 17 -0.26 15.18 -4.96
C ILE A 17 0.69 14.92 -3.80
N ARG A 18 0.35 13.92 -2.98
CA ARG A 18 1.22 13.36 -1.95
C ARG A 18 1.45 11.87 -2.19
N PHE A 19 2.63 11.38 -1.82
CA PHE A 19 3.02 9.98 -1.93
C PHE A 19 3.31 9.42 -0.55
N TRP A 20 2.89 8.19 -0.30
CA TRP A 20 3.46 7.39 0.79
C TRP A 20 4.77 6.74 0.35
N ASP A 21 5.53 6.25 1.32
CA ASP A 21 6.72 5.47 1.01
C ASP A 21 6.34 4.19 0.27
N SER A 22 7.16 3.85 -0.72
CA SER A 22 6.93 2.69 -1.57
C SER A 22 7.37 1.42 -0.86
N THR A 23 6.46 0.49 -0.64
CA THR A 23 6.73 -0.79 0.00
C THR A 23 7.29 -1.81 -0.98
N ARG A 24 8.17 -2.69 -0.48
CA ARG A 24 8.47 -3.95 -1.14
C ARG A 24 7.30 -4.90 -0.94
N ASN A 25 6.81 -5.47 -2.03
CA ASN A 25 5.72 -6.43 -2.02
C ASN A 25 6.24 -7.84 -2.25
N SER A 26 5.72 -8.80 -1.49
CA SER A 26 5.97 -10.22 -1.68
C SER A 26 4.66 -10.93 -1.93
N HIS A 27 4.59 -11.72 -3.00
CA HIS A 27 3.41 -12.50 -3.35
C HIS A 27 3.68 -13.99 -3.11
N ASP A 28 2.66 -14.68 -2.64
CA ASP A 28 2.61 -16.14 -2.56
C ASP A 28 1.45 -16.64 -3.41
N HIS A 29 1.75 -17.51 -4.38
CA HIS A 29 0.76 -18.04 -5.35
C HIS A 29 -0.10 -16.94 -6.01
N GLY A 30 0.51 -15.77 -6.31
CA GLY A 30 -0.18 -14.63 -6.94
C GLY A 30 -1.02 -13.79 -5.98
N ILE A 31 -0.99 -14.09 -4.68
CA ILE A 31 -1.68 -13.32 -3.65
C ILE A 31 -0.65 -12.49 -2.89
N LEU A 32 -0.87 -11.18 -2.74
CA LEU A 32 0.01 -10.35 -1.91
C LEU A 32 0.04 -10.90 -0.49
N ALA A 33 1.22 -11.35 -0.06
CA ALA A 33 1.46 -11.88 1.28
C ALA A 33 1.92 -10.78 2.23
N THR A 34 2.96 -10.01 1.84
CA THR A 34 3.51 -8.95 2.69
C THR A 34 3.82 -7.68 1.90
N SER A 35 3.73 -6.53 2.60
CA SER A 35 4.26 -5.25 2.15
C SER A 35 5.14 -4.67 3.26
N SER A 36 6.39 -4.30 2.98
CA SER A 36 7.35 -3.92 4.01
C SER A 36 8.17 -2.66 3.68
N LEU A 37 8.54 -1.94 4.73
CA LEU A 37 9.49 -0.82 4.73
C LEU A 37 10.60 -1.10 5.76
N PRO A 38 11.86 -0.72 5.45
CA PRO A 38 12.34 -0.16 4.18
C PRO A 38 12.29 -1.17 3.02
N ALA A 39 12.04 -0.67 1.81
CA ALA A 39 11.83 -1.51 0.62
C ALA A 39 13.12 -2.12 0.03
N GLY A 40 14.28 -1.64 0.47
CA GLY A 40 15.60 -2.07 -0.03
C GLY A 40 16.11 -1.28 -1.23
N GLU A 41 17.42 -1.41 -1.49
CA GLU A 41 18.16 -0.56 -2.45
C GLU A 41 17.63 -0.64 -3.89
N ALA A 42 17.27 -1.84 -4.35
CA ALA A 42 16.77 -2.04 -5.72
C ALA A 42 15.51 -1.21 -6.02
N ILE A 43 14.63 -1.07 -5.02
CA ILE A 43 13.42 -0.24 -5.12
C ILE A 43 13.77 1.22 -4.90
N ALA A 44 14.56 1.54 -3.88
CA ALA A 44 14.95 2.92 -3.56
C ALA A 44 15.56 3.66 -4.76
N ALA A 45 16.38 2.97 -5.54
CA ALA A 45 17.00 3.52 -6.75
C ALA A 45 16.01 3.87 -7.88
N GLN A 46 14.77 3.37 -7.82
CA GLN A 46 13.79 3.48 -8.90
C GLN A 46 12.51 4.22 -8.50
N VAL A 47 12.31 4.48 -7.20
CA VAL A 47 11.08 5.09 -6.67
C VAL A 47 10.76 6.42 -7.29
N ASP A 48 11.75 7.31 -7.46
CA ASP A 48 11.50 8.64 -8.01
C ASP A 48 11.00 8.57 -9.46
N ARG A 49 11.56 7.66 -10.26
CA ARG A 49 11.10 7.43 -11.62
C ARG A 49 9.67 6.87 -11.65
N ALA A 50 9.37 5.92 -10.78
CA ALA A 50 8.04 5.33 -10.68
C ALA A 50 7.00 6.35 -10.16
N ARG A 51 7.37 7.20 -9.20
CA ARG A 51 6.51 8.31 -8.72
C ARG A 51 6.20 9.30 -9.83
N GLU A 52 7.19 9.63 -10.67
CA GLU A 52 6.97 10.53 -11.81
C GLU A 52 5.98 9.92 -12.82
N LEU A 53 6.12 8.64 -13.14
CA LEU A 53 5.16 7.93 -14.00
C LEU A 53 3.76 7.92 -13.38
N ALA A 54 3.66 7.65 -12.08
CA ALA A 54 2.38 7.65 -11.38
C ALA A 54 1.72 9.05 -11.36
N ARG A 55 2.50 10.11 -11.20
CA ARG A 55 2.05 11.50 -11.31
C ARG A 55 1.46 11.79 -12.68
N GLN A 56 2.18 11.44 -13.75
CA GLN A 56 1.72 11.63 -15.12
C GLN A 56 0.39 10.93 -15.38
N VAL A 57 0.22 9.70 -14.88
CA VAL A 57 -1.05 8.98 -15.00
C VAL A 57 -2.18 9.68 -14.23
N ALA A 58 -1.92 10.08 -12.97
CA ALA A 58 -2.91 10.77 -12.14
C ALA A 58 -3.36 12.09 -12.77
N ASP A 59 -2.43 12.86 -13.35
CA ASP A 59 -2.71 14.14 -14.00
C ASP A 59 -3.46 13.95 -15.33
N ALA A 60 -3.04 13.00 -16.17
CA ALA A 60 -3.71 12.68 -17.42
C ALA A 60 -5.17 12.26 -17.20
N LEU A 61 -5.44 11.50 -16.14
CA LEU A 61 -6.78 11.08 -15.74
C LEU A 61 -7.54 12.19 -14.98
N ARG A 62 -6.88 13.26 -14.56
CA ARG A 62 -7.42 14.25 -13.60
C ARG A 62 -8.04 13.55 -12.40
N TYR A 63 -7.35 12.49 -11.93
CA TYR A 63 -7.85 11.64 -10.88
C TYR A 63 -7.92 12.39 -9.54
N VAL A 64 -8.96 12.13 -8.76
CA VAL A 64 -9.12 12.65 -7.39
C VAL A 64 -9.29 11.48 -6.44
N GLY A 65 -8.44 11.40 -5.42
CA GLY A 65 -8.43 10.29 -4.46
C GLY A 65 -7.11 9.53 -4.48
N VAL A 66 -7.11 8.36 -3.85
CA VAL A 66 -5.96 7.45 -3.82
C VAL A 66 -5.88 6.64 -5.11
N LEU A 67 -4.68 6.64 -5.69
CA LEU A 67 -4.32 5.87 -6.87
C LEU A 67 -3.07 5.05 -6.54
N THR A 68 -3.10 3.78 -6.88
CA THR A 68 -1.96 2.87 -6.71
C THR A 68 -1.50 2.34 -8.05
N LEU A 69 -0.19 2.39 -8.29
CA LEU A 69 0.46 1.72 -9.41
C LEU A 69 1.45 0.69 -8.87
N GLU A 70 1.39 -0.52 -9.41
CA GLU A 70 2.34 -1.58 -9.09
C GLU A 70 3.40 -1.69 -10.17
N PHE A 71 4.64 -1.90 -9.73
CA PHE A 71 5.82 -1.98 -10.59
C PHE A 71 6.68 -3.18 -10.25
N PHE A 72 7.34 -3.70 -11.28
CA PHE A 72 8.51 -4.55 -11.14
C PHE A 72 9.78 -3.70 -11.17
N ALA A 73 10.63 -3.83 -10.18
CA ALA A 73 11.98 -3.29 -10.23
C ALA A 73 12.83 -4.19 -11.13
N THR A 74 13.41 -3.62 -12.18
CA THR A 74 14.30 -4.32 -13.12
C THR A 74 15.62 -3.58 -13.28
N ARG A 75 16.61 -4.20 -13.93
CA ARG A 75 17.90 -3.55 -14.23
C ARG A 75 17.76 -2.31 -15.10
N ASP A 76 16.73 -2.27 -15.94
CA ASP A 76 16.50 -1.19 -16.90
C ASP A 76 15.55 -0.10 -16.35
N GLY A 77 15.11 -0.25 -15.09
CA GLY A 77 14.20 0.67 -14.42
C GLY A 77 12.85 0.06 -14.05
N PRO A 78 11.91 0.85 -13.54
CA PRO A 78 10.61 0.35 -13.12
C PRO A 78 9.74 0.00 -14.33
N VAL A 79 9.18 -1.20 -14.33
CA VAL A 79 8.23 -1.68 -15.34
C VAL A 79 6.84 -1.71 -14.72
N PHE A 80 5.91 -1.01 -15.33
CA PHE A 80 4.51 -0.96 -14.91
C PHE A 80 3.87 -2.35 -15.01
N ASN A 81 3.14 -2.75 -13.97
CA ASN A 81 2.38 -3.98 -13.89
C ASN A 81 0.88 -3.72 -13.96
N GLU A 82 0.33 -3.10 -12.91
CA GLU A 82 -1.10 -2.80 -12.84
C GLU A 82 -1.41 -1.49 -12.13
N MET A 83 -2.64 -1.01 -12.29
CA MET A 83 -3.16 0.20 -11.65
C MET A 83 -4.46 -0.12 -10.92
N ALA A 84 -4.60 0.45 -9.72
CA ALA A 84 -5.83 0.42 -8.95
C ALA A 84 -6.26 1.86 -8.60
N PRO A 85 -7.36 2.38 -9.21
CA PRO A 85 -7.87 3.71 -8.92
C PRO A 85 -8.72 3.69 -7.62
N ARG A 86 -8.09 3.35 -6.52
CA ARG A 86 -8.71 3.18 -5.20
C ARG A 86 -7.62 2.96 -4.15
N VAL A 87 -8.01 2.97 -2.87
CA VAL A 87 -7.20 2.41 -1.78
C VAL A 87 -6.78 0.97 -2.11
N HIS A 88 -5.56 0.60 -1.73
CA HIS A 88 -4.97 -0.68 -2.12
C HIS A 88 -4.48 -1.47 -0.91
N ASN A 89 -4.49 -2.80 -1.04
CA ASN A 89 -4.07 -3.70 0.03
C ASN A 89 -2.61 -3.46 0.44
N SER A 90 -1.70 -3.21 -0.52
CA SER A 90 -0.31 -2.87 -0.22
C SER A 90 -0.12 -1.56 0.55
N GLY A 91 -1.17 -0.75 0.70
CA GLY A 91 -1.20 0.48 1.48
C GLY A 91 -1.88 0.35 2.84
N HIS A 92 -2.30 -0.84 3.26
CA HIS A 92 -2.98 -1.00 4.55
C HIS A 92 -2.05 -0.71 5.74
N TRP A 93 -0.75 -0.89 5.58
CA TRP A 93 0.26 -0.49 6.55
C TRP A 93 0.15 0.98 6.99
N THR A 94 -0.44 1.84 6.14
CA THR A 94 -0.58 3.28 6.41
C THR A 94 -1.54 3.59 7.55
N ILE A 95 -2.33 2.62 8.02
CA ILE A 95 -3.30 2.82 9.11
C ILE A 95 -2.53 3.16 10.40
N GLU A 96 -1.51 2.39 10.75
CA GLU A 96 -0.67 2.61 11.93
C GLU A 96 0.70 3.17 11.57
N GLY A 97 1.21 2.89 10.36
CA GLY A 97 2.58 3.20 9.96
C GLY A 97 2.79 4.57 9.33
N ALA A 98 1.73 5.33 9.03
CA ALA A 98 1.81 6.67 8.46
C ALA A 98 1.06 7.70 9.30
N ALA A 99 1.46 8.98 9.19
CA ALA A 99 0.79 10.09 9.89
C ALA A 99 -0.69 10.23 9.47
N THR A 100 -1.00 9.94 8.20
CA THR A 100 -2.38 9.87 7.69
C THR A 100 -2.52 8.63 6.81
N SER A 101 -3.53 7.82 7.06
CA SER A 101 -3.77 6.61 6.29
C SER A 101 -4.25 6.90 4.87
N GLN A 102 -4.09 5.92 3.97
CA GLN A 102 -4.65 6.00 2.63
C GLN A 102 -6.18 6.17 2.63
N PHE A 103 -6.86 5.59 3.61
CA PHE A 103 -8.32 5.68 3.75
C PHE A 103 -8.75 7.11 4.09
N GLU A 104 -8.13 7.72 5.10
CA GLU A 104 -8.42 9.08 5.49
C GLU A 104 -8.11 10.06 4.36
N ASN A 105 -6.92 9.96 3.76
CA ASN A 105 -6.54 10.83 2.66
C ASN A 105 -7.42 10.65 1.41
N HIS A 106 -7.93 9.45 1.15
CA HIS A 106 -8.90 9.24 0.09
C HIS A 106 -10.18 10.05 0.33
N ILE A 107 -10.72 9.99 1.55
CA ILE A 107 -11.91 10.76 1.92
C ILE A 107 -11.64 12.26 1.89
N ARG A 108 -10.48 12.71 2.41
CA ARG A 108 -10.09 14.13 2.35
C ARG A 108 -10.06 14.63 0.91
N ALA A 109 -9.40 13.91 0.01
CA ALA A 109 -9.30 14.27 -1.40
C ALA A 109 -10.69 14.37 -2.07
N VAL A 110 -11.53 13.35 -1.90
CA VAL A 110 -12.87 13.31 -2.51
C VAL A 110 -13.79 14.39 -1.95
N ALA A 111 -13.66 14.71 -0.66
CA ALA A 111 -14.44 15.76 0.00
C ALA A 111 -13.87 17.18 -0.24
N GLY A 112 -12.76 17.34 -0.97
CA GLY A 112 -12.12 18.63 -1.20
C GLY A 112 -11.48 19.23 0.05
N LEU A 113 -11.09 18.39 1.01
CA LEU A 113 -10.37 18.79 2.22
C LEU A 113 -8.85 18.82 1.97
N PRO A 114 -8.07 19.61 2.73
CA PRO A 114 -6.62 19.56 2.67
C PRO A 114 -6.09 18.15 2.90
N LEU A 115 -5.12 17.72 2.09
CA LEU A 115 -4.49 16.41 2.24
C LEU A 115 -3.68 16.33 3.55
N GLY A 116 -3.80 15.22 4.26
CA GLY A 116 -3.00 14.92 5.45
C GLY A 116 -1.57 14.53 5.09
N ASP A 117 -0.66 14.66 6.04
CA ASP A 117 0.75 14.26 5.91
C ASP A 117 0.86 12.73 5.69
N THR A 118 1.69 12.33 4.74
CA THR A 118 1.89 10.92 4.37
C THR A 118 3.17 10.32 4.96
N ALA A 119 3.87 11.04 5.82
CA ALA A 119 5.13 10.60 6.41
C ALA A 119 4.96 9.28 7.16
N THR A 120 5.92 8.36 6.98
CA THR A 120 6.03 7.14 7.78
C THR A 120 6.42 7.50 9.22
N VAL A 121 5.73 6.93 10.21
CA VAL A 121 5.92 7.27 11.63
C VAL A 121 6.76 6.25 12.40
N ALA A 122 7.24 5.19 11.74
CA ALA A 122 8.05 4.15 12.33
C ALA A 122 9.32 3.90 11.51
N GLY A 123 10.38 3.38 12.14
CA GLY A 123 11.63 3.02 11.46
C GLY A 123 11.51 1.83 10.52
N SER A 124 10.56 0.94 10.79
CA SER A 124 10.21 -0.19 9.92
C SER A 124 8.73 -0.52 10.08
N VAL A 125 8.12 -1.00 9.02
CA VAL A 125 6.72 -1.45 9.00
C VAL A 125 6.62 -2.71 8.16
N THR A 126 5.83 -3.67 8.60
CA THR A 126 5.48 -4.83 7.79
C THR A 126 3.98 -5.08 7.92
N MET A 127 3.28 -5.05 6.82
CA MET A 127 1.90 -5.51 6.73
C MET A 127 1.91 -6.94 6.20
N THR A 128 1.25 -7.84 6.90
CA THR A 128 1.08 -9.24 6.49
C THR A 128 -0.41 -9.53 6.30
N ASN A 129 -0.78 -10.02 5.13
CA ASN A 129 -2.15 -10.46 4.88
C ASN A 129 -2.43 -11.77 5.60
N ILE A 130 -3.58 -11.86 6.23
CA ILE A 130 -4.09 -13.09 6.84
C ILE A 130 -4.99 -13.78 5.81
N ILE A 131 -4.59 -14.97 5.39
CA ILE A 131 -5.23 -15.69 4.28
C ILE A 131 -5.99 -16.90 4.82
N GLY A 132 -7.25 -17.06 4.39
CA GLY A 132 -8.04 -18.25 4.69
C GLY A 132 -8.13 -18.57 6.18
N ALA A 133 -7.79 -19.81 6.54
CA ALA A 133 -7.91 -20.34 7.89
C ALA A 133 -6.97 -19.69 8.93
N ASP A 134 -5.95 -18.96 8.51
CA ASP A 134 -5.03 -18.28 9.44
C ASP A 134 -5.74 -17.25 10.32
N ILE A 135 -6.89 -16.73 9.89
CA ILE A 135 -7.71 -15.83 10.70
C ILE A 135 -8.23 -16.48 12.00
N LEU A 136 -8.29 -17.80 12.05
CA LEU A 136 -8.70 -18.53 13.23
C LEU A 136 -7.61 -18.63 14.32
N GLN A 137 -6.40 -18.17 14.00
CA GLN A 137 -5.22 -18.22 14.87
C GLN A 137 -4.79 -16.83 15.33
N THR A 138 -5.75 -15.94 15.62
CA THR A 138 -5.47 -14.53 15.95
C THR A 138 -4.65 -14.33 17.22
N GLU A 139 -4.68 -15.28 18.17
CA GLU A 139 -3.90 -15.20 19.40
C GLU A 139 -2.39 -15.09 19.17
N GLN A 140 -1.88 -15.73 18.11
CA GLN A 140 -0.45 -15.65 17.75
C GLN A 140 -0.02 -14.22 17.38
N TRP A 141 -0.93 -13.42 16.81
CA TRP A 141 -0.67 -12.05 16.42
C TRP A 141 -0.85 -11.09 17.60
N LEU A 142 -1.94 -11.24 18.33
CA LEU A 142 -2.29 -10.37 19.48
C LEU A 142 -1.31 -10.52 20.65
N GLY A 143 -0.59 -11.63 20.73
CA GLY A 143 0.45 -11.87 21.75
C GLY A 143 1.76 -11.11 21.48
N GLN A 144 1.92 -10.45 20.34
CA GLN A 144 3.12 -9.71 19.98
C GLN A 144 2.92 -8.22 20.26
N PRO A 145 3.87 -7.55 20.96
CA PRO A 145 3.82 -6.11 21.12
C PRO A 145 3.96 -5.43 19.73
N ASP A 146 3.41 -4.25 19.59
CA ASP A 146 3.47 -3.45 18.36
C ASP A 146 2.83 -4.12 17.14
N THR A 147 1.91 -5.05 17.35
CA THR A 147 1.15 -5.73 16.29
C THR A 147 -0.31 -5.31 16.36
N HIS A 148 -0.85 -4.89 15.21
CA HIS A 148 -2.23 -4.41 15.08
C HIS A 148 -3.01 -5.33 14.14
N LEU A 149 -4.03 -6.00 14.67
CA LEU A 149 -4.86 -6.94 13.92
C LEU A 149 -6.07 -6.23 13.33
N HIS A 150 -6.27 -6.37 12.03
CA HIS A 150 -7.46 -5.96 11.31
C HIS A 150 -8.19 -7.17 10.74
N ASP A 151 -9.21 -7.65 11.43
CA ASP A 151 -10.13 -8.67 10.93
C ASP A 151 -11.20 -8.01 10.07
N TYR A 152 -11.37 -8.49 8.84
CA TYR A 152 -12.36 -7.94 7.91
C TYR A 152 -13.79 -8.41 8.18
N GLY A 153 -14.02 -9.26 9.19
CA GLY A 153 -15.32 -9.73 9.60
C GLY A 153 -16.06 -10.55 8.53
N LYS A 154 -15.33 -11.21 7.63
CA LYS A 154 -15.94 -12.00 6.55
C LYS A 154 -16.56 -13.27 7.10
N ALA A 155 -17.84 -13.50 6.81
CA ALA A 155 -18.61 -14.64 7.35
C ALA A 155 -18.07 -16.02 6.93
N GLU A 156 -17.42 -16.12 5.77
CA GLU A 156 -16.92 -17.38 5.25
C GLU A 156 -15.40 -17.36 5.13
N VAL A 157 -14.75 -18.29 5.78
CA VAL A 157 -13.32 -18.58 5.60
C VAL A 157 -13.17 -19.44 4.35
N ARG A 158 -12.35 -18.97 3.39
CA ARG A 158 -12.07 -19.68 2.13
C ARG A 158 -10.58 -19.61 1.83
N ASP A 159 -10.04 -20.68 1.27
CA ASP A 159 -8.66 -20.72 0.80
C ASP A 159 -8.37 -19.60 -0.19
N GLY A 160 -7.20 -18.97 -0.08
CA GLY A 160 -6.79 -17.86 -0.92
C GLY A 160 -7.50 -16.54 -0.67
N ARG A 161 -8.49 -16.48 0.23
CA ARG A 161 -9.23 -15.26 0.54
C ARG A 161 -8.51 -14.47 1.63
N LYS A 162 -8.24 -13.18 1.37
CA LYS A 162 -7.74 -12.24 2.38
C LYS A 162 -8.85 -12.01 3.42
N MET A 163 -8.59 -12.45 4.65
CA MET A 163 -9.54 -12.38 5.77
C MET A 163 -9.26 -11.21 6.69
N GLY A 164 -8.02 -10.73 6.70
CA GLY A 164 -7.54 -9.65 7.53
C GLY A 164 -6.10 -9.29 7.18
N HIS A 165 -5.48 -8.47 8.01
CA HIS A 165 -4.04 -8.22 7.99
C HIS A 165 -3.54 -7.86 9.39
N VAL A 166 -2.25 -7.97 9.58
CA VAL A 166 -1.52 -7.47 10.74
C VAL A 166 -0.41 -6.56 10.29
#